data_024074a9a7840c7a64dc2bdb60146832
#
_entry.id   024074a9a7840c7a64dc2bdb60146832
#
_cell.length_a   1.000
_cell.length_b   1.000
_cell.length_c   1.000
_cell.angle_alpha   90.00
_cell.angle_beta   90.00
_cell.angle_gamma   90.00
#
_symmetry.space_group_name_H-M   'P 1'
#
loop_
_entity.id
_entity.type
_entity.pdbx_description
1 polymer ?
#
loop_
_entity_poly.entity_id
_entity_poly.type
_entity_poly.pdbx_seq_one_letter_code
_entity_poly.pdbx_strand_id
1 'polypeptide(L)'
;MNTEKAYKNLDFLTSTDARSLRILAEYLHPKAQFEQEKVSNTIVIFGSARAPSPEELKNSDGISEGREKNQKLAKYYDATRMLSRKLTEWSMDIDKEEQKYVICSGGGPGIMIAANRGAS
;
A
#
# COMPACT_ATOMS: atom_id res chain seq x y z
N MET A 1 37.47 -13.65 -23.49
CA MET A 1 36.83 -13.09 -22.29
C MET A 1 35.41 -12.63 -22.62
N ASN A 2 34.44 -13.20 -22.02
CA ASN A 2 33.06 -12.74 -22.21
C ASN A 2 32.77 -11.71 -21.13
N THR A 3 32.88 -10.41 -21.47
CA THR A 3 32.63 -9.33 -20.53
C THR A 3 31.13 -9.21 -20.31
N GLU A 4 30.67 -9.39 -19.08
CA GLU A 4 29.28 -9.23 -18.73
C GLU A 4 28.81 -7.78 -18.95
N LYS A 5 27.64 -7.62 -19.53
CA LYS A 5 27.04 -6.29 -19.74
C LYS A 5 26.66 -5.68 -18.40
N ALA A 6 26.93 -4.39 -18.18
CA ALA A 6 26.69 -3.69 -16.91
C ALA A 6 25.26 -3.86 -16.36
N TYR A 7 24.24 -3.86 -17.23
CA TYR A 7 22.85 -4.05 -16.81
C TYR A 7 22.49 -5.49 -16.38
N LYS A 8 23.40 -6.44 -16.56
CA LYS A 8 23.29 -7.82 -16.08
C LYS A 8 24.18 -8.09 -14.86
N ASN A 9 25.15 -7.23 -14.63
CA ASN A 9 26.08 -7.32 -13.50
C ASN A 9 25.38 -6.92 -12.20
N LEU A 10 24.93 -7.90 -11.43
CA LEU A 10 24.18 -7.68 -10.21
C LEU A 10 25.02 -7.02 -9.11
N ASP A 11 26.32 -7.33 -9.05
CA ASP A 11 27.23 -6.73 -8.08
C ASP A 11 27.37 -5.22 -8.33
N PHE A 12 27.48 -4.81 -9.59
CA PHE A 12 27.46 -3.41 -9.98
C PHE A 12 26.09 -2.78 -9.64
N LEU A 13 25.00 -3.40 -10.06
CA LEU A 13 23.64 -2.86 -9.87
C LEU A 13 23.26 -2.68 -8.41
N THR A 14 23.82 -3.48 -7.50
CA THR A 14 23.58 -3.36 -6.05
C THR A 14 24.60 -2.47 -5.33
N SER A 15 25.66 -2.03 -6.03
CA SER A 15 26.69 -1.15 -5.49
C SER A 15 26.18 0.28 -5.22
N THR A 16 26.97 1.07 -4.50
CA THR A 16 26.71 2.50 -4.29
C THR A 16 26.72 3.31 -5.59
N ASP A 17 27.55 2.93 -6.55
CA ASP A 17 27.70 3.64 -7.83
C ASP A 17 26.45 3.53 -8.71
N ALA A 18 25.71 2.41 -8.57
CA ALA A 18 24.46 2.18 -9.29
C ALA A 18 23.21 2.71 -8.56
N ARG A 19 23.36 3.48 -7.49
CA ARG A 19 22.23 3.99 -6.68
C ARG A 19 21.21 4.76 -7.52
N SER A 20 21.65 5.61 -8.42
CA SER A 20 20.76 6.39 -9.30
C SER A 20 19.92 5.50 -10.21
N LEU A 21 20.48 4.39 -10.70
CA LEU A 21 19.75 3.42 -11.50
C LEU A 21 18.64 2.73 -10.67
N ARG A 22 18.93 2.38 -9.42
CA ARG A 22 17.92 1.79 -8.53
C ARG A 22 16.78 2.75 -8.20
N ILE A 23 17.11 4.03 -7.92
CA ILE A 23 16.09 5.06 -7.70
C ILE A 23 15.18 5.20 -8.92
N LEU A 24 15.76 5.23 -10.11
CA LEU A 24 15.00 5.31 -11.35
C LEU A 24 14.15 4.04 -11.58
N ALA A 25 14.68 2.86 -11.26
CA ALA A 25 13.95 1.61 -11.35
C ALA A 25 12.71 1.58 -10.43
N GLU A 26 12.85 2.08 -9.19
CA GLU A 26 11.72 2.20 -8.24
C GLU A 26 10.62 3.17 -8.71
N TYR A 27 10.97 4.12 -9.56
CA TYR A 27 10.00 5.01 -10.20
C TYR A 27 9.37 4.37 -11.44
N LEU A 28 10.18 3.81 -12.33
CA LEU A 28 9.73 3.31 -13.63
C LEU A 28 8.94 2.02 -13.52
N HIS A 29 9.29 1.13 -12.61
CA HIS A 29 8.62 -0.16 -12.47
C HIS A 29 7.14 0.02 -12.04
N PRO A 30 6.80 0.76 -10.97
CA PRO A 30 5.41 1.01 -10.62
C PRO A 30 4.65 1.76 -11.72
N LYS A 31 5.30 2.73 -12.39
CA LYS A 31 4.69 3.44 -13.51
C LYS A 31 4.28 2.47 -14.63
N ALA A 32 5.17 1.57 -15.04
CA ALA A 32 4.87 0.57 -16.07
C ALA A 32 3.75 -0.38 -15.64
N GLN A 33 3.70 -0.77 -14.35
CA GLN A 33 2.63 -1.61 -13.82
C GLN A 33 1.27 -0.87 -13.85
N PHE A 34 1.22 0.40 -13.48
CA PHE A 34 0.01 1.20 -13.55
C PHE A 34 -0.50 1.33 -15.00
N GLU A 35 0.39 1.53 -15.95
CA GLU A 35 0.03 1.57 -17.37
C GLU A 35 -0.51 0.22 -17.86
N GLN A 36 0.13 -0.89 -17.48
CA GLN A 36 -0.29 -2.24 -17.83
C GLN A 36 -1.66 -2.59 -17.25
N GLU A 37 -1.91 -2.23 -16.00
CA GLU A 37 -3.18 -2.46 -15.29
C GLU A 37 -4.22 -1.37 -15.57
N LYS A 38 -3.92 -0.41 -16.46
CA LYS A 38 -4.80 0.71 -16.82
C LYS A 38 -5.26 1.55 -15.63
N VAL A 39 -4.39 1.71 -14.64
CA VAL A 39 -4.64 2.55 -13.47
C VAL A 39 -4.35 4.00 -13.83
N SER A 40 -5.40 4.80 -14.02
CA SER A 40 -5.29 6.22 -14.37
C SER A 40 -5.27 7.12 -13.14
N ASN A 41 -6.05 6.78 -12.12
CA ASN A 41 -6.18 7.60 -10.92
C ASN A 41 -6.06 6.74 -9.67
N THR A 42 -5.48 7.30 -8.62
CA THR A 42 -5.33 6.63 -7.32
C THR A 42 -5.88 7.49 -6.20
N ILE A 43 -6.50 6.85 -5.21
CA ILE A 43 -6.79 7.42 -3.91
C ILE A 43 -5.79 6.82 -2.93
N VAL A 44 -4.88 7.65 -2.43
CA VAL A 44 -3.81 7.18 -1.56
C VAL A 44 -4.25 7.29 -0.10
N ILE A 45 -4.14 6.17 0.64
CA ILE A 45 -4.49 6.10 2.07
C ILE A 45 -3.23 5.79 2.87
N PHE A 46 -2.87 6.72 3.74
CA PHE A 46 -1.83 6.56 4.75
C PHE A 46 -2.43 6.61 6.15
N GLY A 47 -1.75 6.01 7.10
CA GLY A 47 -2.17 6.10 8.49
C GLY A 47 -1.30 5.28 9.42
N SER A 48 -1.66 5.30 10.71
CA SER A 48 -0.91 4.67 11.77
C SER A 48 -0.80 3.16 11.60
N ALA A 49 0.41 2.64 11.70
CA ALA A 49 0.69 1.21 11.78
C ALA A 49 0.19 0.57 13.10
N ARG A 50 -0.20 1.39 14.08
CA ARG A 50 -0.61 0.95 15.42
C ARG A 50 -2.12 0.75 15.56
N ALA A 51 -2.91 1.00 14.52
CA ALA A 51 -4.35 0.76 14.55
C ALA A 51 -4.60 -0.76 14.42
N PRO A 52 -5.03 -1.45 15.48
CA PRO A 52 -5.19 -2.89 15.46
C PRO A 52 -6.44 -3.29 14.67
N SER A 53 -6.37 -4.43 14.01
CA SER A 53 -7.55 -5.10 13.49
C SER A 53 -8.44 -5.63 14.64
N PRO A 54 -9.72 -5.93 14.38
CA PRO A 54 -10.58 -6.56 15.38
C PRO A 54 -10.04 -7.89 15.92
N GLU A 55 -9.32 -8.65 15.08
CA GLU A 55 -8.69 -9.91 15.48
C GLU A 55 -7.50 -9.67 16.42
N GLU A 56 -6.64 -8.70 16.10
CA GLU A 56 -5.50 -8.32 16.94
C GLU A 56 -5.96 -7.76 18.29
N LEU A 57 -7.08 -7.01 18.29
CA LEU A 57 -7.66 -6.47 19.53
C LEU A 57 -8.17 -7.58 20.47
N LYS A 58 -8.75 -8.65 19.92
CA LYS A 58 -9.22 -9.80 20.69
C LYS A 58 -8.08 -10.62 21.28
N ASN A 59 -6.96 -10.70 20.58
CA ASN A 59 -5.78 -11.49 20.97
C ASN A 59 -4.84 -10.75 21.94
N SER A 60 -5.06 -9.45 22.18
CA SER A 60 -4.25 -8.66 23.11
C SER A 60 -4.74 -8.80 24.55
N ASP A 61 -4.63 -9.99 25.13
CA ASP A 61 -4.94 -10.24 26.54
C ASP A 61 -3.86 -9.66 27.47
N GLY A 62 -4.19 -8.65 28.26
CA GLY A 62 -3.60 -8.48 29.57
C GLY A 62 -2.78 -7.25 29.90
N ILE A 63 -2.71 -6.16 29.11
CA ILE A 63 -2.02 -4.93 29.56
C ILE A 63 -3.00 -3.75 29.51
N SER A 64 -3.43 -3.28 30.70
CA SER A 64 -4.54 -2.34 30.87
C SER A 64 -4.34 -0.93 30.28
N GLU A 65 -3.13 -0.37 30.29
CA GLU A 65 -2.87 1.00 29.81
C GLU A 65 -2.85 1.13 28.27
N GLY A 66 -2.48 0.07 27.55
CA GLY A 66 -2.51 0.05 26.10
C GLY A 66 -3.91 -0.19 25.49
N ARG A 67 -4.82 -0.77 26.25
CA ARG A 67 -6.13 -1.25 25.79
C ARG A 67 -7.07 -0.13 25.36
N GLU A 68 -7.17 0.95 26.16
CA GLU A 68 -8.01 2.12 25.79
C GLU A 68 -7.51 2.82 24.54
N LYS A 69 -6.20 2.97 24.40
CA LYS A 69 -5.58 3.58 23.23
C LYS A 69 -5.78 2.71 21.98
N ASN A 70 -5.62 1.40 22.13
CA ASN A 70 -5.84 0.44 21.05
C ASN A 70 -7.31 0.36 20.65
N GLN A 71 -8.25 0.40 21.60
CA GLN A 71 -9.68 0.47 21.31
C GLN A 71 -10.06 1.75 20.53
N LYS A 72 -9.48 2.90 20.92
CA LYS A 72 -9.69 4.15 20.19
C LYS A 72 -9.16 4.11 18.76
N LEU A 73 -8.06 3.41 18.54
CA LEU A 73 -7.47 3.26 17.21
C LEU A 73 -8.19 2.19 16.35
N ALA A 74 -8.69 1.13 16.96
CA ALA A 74 -9.41 0.06 16.26
C ALA A 74 -10.63 0.57 15.48
N LYS A 75 -11.37 1.53 16.02
CA LYS A 75 -12.50 2.15 15.31
C LYS A 75 -12.08 2.82 14.00
N TYR A 76 -10.86 3.36 13.93
CA TYR A 76 -10.33 3.95 12.70
C TYR A 76 -9.90 2.90 11.70
N TYR A 77 -9.45 1.73 12.15
CA TYR A 77 -9.20 0.59 11.28
C TYR A 77 -10.49 0.19 10.54
N ASP A 78 -11.58 -0.04 11.27
CA ASP A 78 -12.86 -0.42 10.68
C ASP A 78 -13.44 0.70 9.80
N ALA A 79 -13.35 1.95 10.24
CA ALA A 79 -13.79 3.10 9.45
C ALA A 79 -13.02 3.21 8.12
N THR A 80 -11.70 3.00 8.15
CA THR A 80 -10.85 3.01 6.95
C THR A 80 -11.21 1.88 6.00
N ARG A 81 -11.39 0.67 6.51
CA ARG A 81 -11.81 -0.48 5.71
C ARG A 81 -13.15 -0.22 5.03
N MET A 82 -14.13 0.31 5.78
CA MET A 82 -15.45 0.65 5.24
C MET A 82 -15.37 1.77 4.20
N LEU A 83 -14.57 2.81 4.46
CA LEU A 83 -14.37 3.92 3.52
C LEU A 83 -13.75 3.42 2.20
N SER A 84 -12.69 2.62 2.28
CA SER A 84 -12.03 2.06 1.09
C SER A 84 -12.98 1.22 0.26
N ARG A 85 -13.80 0.39 0.91
CA ARG A 85 -14.82 -0.39 0.23
C ARG A 85 -15.82 0.50 -0.51
N LYS A 86 -16.37 1.51 0.16
CA LYS A 86 -17.32 2.45 -0.45
C LYS A 86 -16.70 3.24 -1.61
N LEU A 87 -15.45 3.65 -1.49
CA LEU A 87 -14.73 4.34 -2.56
C LEU A 87 -14.49 3.41 -3.76
N THR A 88 -14.19 2.15 -3.52
CA THR A 88 -14.02 1.15 -4.58
C THR A 88 -15.36 0.90 -5.29
N GLU A 89 -16.43 0.64 -4.53
CA GLU A 89 -17.80 0.46 -5.08
C GLU A 89 -18.22 1.69 -5.90
N TRP A 90 -18.05 2.89 -5.37
CA TRP A 90 -18.31 4.14 -6.10
C TRP A 90 -17.49 4.25 -7.38
N SER A 91 -16.21 3.90 -7.34
CA SER A 91 -15.33 3.96 -8.51
C SER A 91 -15.74 2.95 -9.58
N MET A 92 -16.22 1.76 -9.18
CA MET A 92 -16.70 0.75 -10.12
C MET A 92 -17.95 1.20 -10.87
N ASP A 93 -18.79 2.05 -10.26
CA ASP A 93 -20.00 2.60 -10.90
C ASP A 93 -19.71 3.73 -11.89
N ILE A 94 -18.46 4.17 -12.02
CA ILE A 94 -18.07 5.20 -13.00
C ILE A 94 -18.03 4.59 -14.39
N ASP A 95 -18.81 5.14 -15.32
CA ASP A 95 -18.93 4.62 -16.70
C ASP A 95 -17.64 4.70 -17.52
N LYS A 96 -16.85 5.76 -17.29
CA LYS A 96 -15.61 6.01 -18.04
C LYS A 96 -14.41 5.40 -17.33
N GLU A 97 -13.74 4.45 -17.98
CA GLU A 97 -12.59 3.74 -17.46
C GLU A 97 -11.47 4.70 -17.00
N GLU A 98 -11.21 5.76 -17.78
CA GLU A 98 -10.16 6.74 -17.48
C GLU A 98 -10.46 7.60 -16.24
N GLN A 99 -11.68 7.57 -15.73
CA GLN A 99 -12.12 8.31 -14.54
C GLN A 99 -12.18 7.43 -13.29
N LYS A 100 -11.94 6.13 -13.41
CA LYS A 100 -11.91 5.21 -12.27
C LYS A 100 -10.72 5.46 -11.37
N TYR A 101 -10.92 5.17 -10.10
CA TYR A 101 -9.93 5.32 -9.05
C TYR A 101 -9.61 3.98 -8.42
N VAL A 102 -8.35 3.76 -8.10
CA VAL A 102 -7.87 2.59 -7.37
C VAL A 102 -7.31 3.03 -6.01
N ILE A 103 -7.67 2.29 -4.97
CA ILE A 103 -7.09 2.52 -3.64
C ILE A 103 -5.61 2.10 -3.66
N CYS A 104 -4.76 3.00 -3.21
CA CYS A 104 -3.33 2.80 -3.11
C CYS A 104 -2.85 3.05 -1.68
N SER A 105 -2.01 2.18 -1.16
CA SER A 105 -1.38 2.38 0.13
C SER A 105 0.06 1.87 0.13
N GLY A 106 0.83 2.21 1.17
CA GLY A 106 2.19 1.70 1.35
C GLY A 106 2.26 0.23 1.80
N GLY A 107 1.12 -0.47 1.95
CA GLY A 107 1.07 -1.89 2.31
C GLY A 107 1.51 -2.22 3.74
N GLY A 108 1.78 -1.22 4.59
CA GLY A 108 2.14 -1.42 5.98
C GLY A 108 0.95 -1.83 6.86
N PRO A 109 1.20 -2.25 8.11
CA PRO A 109 0.15 -2.66 9.03
C PRO A 109 -0.78 -1.50 9.43
N GLY A 110 -1.84 -1.80 10.15
CA GLY A 110 -2.79 -0.84 10.67
C GLY A 110 -3.68 -0.24 9.58
N ILE A 111 -3.73 1.08 9.48
CA ILE A 111 -4.61 1.80 8.56
C ILE A 111 -4.38 1.42 7.09
N MET A 112 -3.13 1.24 6.70
CA MET A 112 -2.81 0.91 5.30
C MET A 112 -3.31 -0.47 4.88
N ILE A 113 -3.17 -1.49 5.75
CA ILE A 113 -3.73 -2.82 5.45
C ILE A 113 -5.26 -2.82 5.53
N ALA A 114 -5.85 -1.99 6.42
CA ALA A 114 -7.29 -1.81 6.48
C ALA A 114 -7.84 -1.26 5.16
N ALA A 115 -7.14 -0.28 4.56
CA ALA A 115 -7.48 0.27 3.26
C ALA A 115 -7.46 -0.81 2.16
N ASN A 116 -6.39 -1.59 2.09
CA ASN A 116 -6.28 -2.67 1.10
C ASN A 116 -7.37 -3.75 1.29
N ARG A 117 -7.63 -4.16 2.53
CA ARG A 117 -8.70 -5.13 2.84
C ARG A 117 -10.12 -4.61 2.55
N GLY A 118 -10.30 -3.30 2.55
CA GLY A 118 -11.57 -2.69 2.18
C GLY A 118 -11.78 -2.64 0.67
N ALA A 119 -10.69 -2.49 -0.08
CA ALA A 119 -10.70 -2.36 -1.53
C ALA A 119 -10.73 -3.70 -2.30
N SER A 120 -10.40 -4.80 -1.64
CA SER A 120 -10.49 -6.16 -2.18
C SER A 120 -11.83 -6.80 -1.84
#